data_1df0787729e9b20a09aa12fd24bce229
#
_entry.id   1df0787729e9b20a09aa12fd24bce229
#
_cell.length_a   1.000
_cell.length_b   1.000
_cell.length_c   1.000
_cell.angle_alpha   90.00
_cell.angle_beta   90.00
_cell.angle_gamma   90.00
#
_symmetry.space_group_name_H-M   'P 1'
#
loop_
_entity.id
_entity.type
_entity.pdbx_description
1 polymer ?
#
loop_
_entity_poly.entity_id
_entity_poly.type
_entity_poly.pdbx_seq_one_letter_code
_entity_poly.pdbx_strand_id
1 'polypeptide(L)'
;LPGVQDPTAAKKIIGKTANLEFRMEANARTSPLRKEEFNFKENDFQTAYLEKAVIVSGDRVTNASTGFDESGFAQVNITLDMQGGRAMQKATSGNIGRRLGVLFVEQKTKSELVTNSLGESVIEQTTYIEKNIISLATVQAVLGTSFRITGVGTPAEASELALLLRAGALAAPMKFVEERTVGPSL
;
A
#
# COMPACT_ATOMS: atom_id res chain seq x y z
N LEU A 1 22.41 -22.06 13.78
CA LEU A 1 22.40 -20.72 14.38
C LEU A 1 21.12 -20.55 15.18
N PRO A 2 21.21 -20.26 16.47
CA PRO A 2 20.01 -20.09 17.30
C PRO A 2 19.17 -18.86 16.92
N GLY A 3 19.56 -18.06 15.96
CA GLY A 3 18.82 -16.91 15.48
C GLY A 3 18.01 -17.15 14.22
N VAL A 4 18.17 -18.28 13.56
CA VAL A 4 17.42 -18.61 12.33
C VAL A 4 16.35 -19.60 12.68
N GLN A 5 15.17 -19.07 13.02
CA GLN A 5 14.12 -19.90 13.54
C GLN A 5 13.15 -20.42 12.48
N ASP A 6 12.97 -19.66 11.41
CA ASP A 6 12.05 -20.08 10.36
C ASP A 6 12.46 -19.51 8.99
N PRO A 7 13.12 -20.32 8.16
CA PRO A 7 13.48 -19.91 6.79
C PRO A 7 12.26 -19.54 5.94
N THR A 8 11.10 -20.11 6.24
CA THR A 8 9.85 -19.84 5.51
C THR A 8 9.31 -18.45 5.86
N ALA A 9 9.39 -18.05 7.13
CA ALA A 9 8.99 -16.71 7.56
C ALA A 9 9.91 -15.63 6.98
N ALA A 10 11.22 -15.86 6.96
CA ALA A 10 12.18 -14.98 6.33
C ALA A 10 11.93 -14.83 4.82
N LYS A 11 11.65 -15.92 4.11
CA LYS A 11 11.27 -15.90 2.70
C LYS A 11 9.95 -15.16 2.46
N LYS A 12 8.99 -15.29 3.36
CA LYS A 12 7.69 -14.61 3.29
C LYS A 12 7.84 -13.10 3.43
N ILE A 13 8.73 -12.63 4.30
CA ILE A 13 9.05 -11.20 4.47
C ILE A 13 9.80 -10.66 3.25
N ILE A 14 10.79 -11.38 2.74
CA ILE A 14 11.58 -10.98 1.57
C ILE A 14 10.74 -10.99 0.27
N GLY A 15 9.79 -11.92 0.16
CA GLY A 15 8.90 -12.02 -0.99
C GLY A 15 7.72 -11.06 -0.99
N LYS A 16 7.43 -10.40 0.14
CA LYS A 16 6.38 -9.38 0.21
C LYS A 16 6.89 -8.08 -0.40
N THR A 17 6.32 -7.72 -1.53
CA THR A 17 6.45 -6.38 -2.06
C THR A 17 5.20 -5.60 -1.67
N ALA A 18 5.40 -4.56 -0.91
CA ALA A 18 4.35 -3.62 -0.56
C ALA A 18 4.77 -2.21 -0.94
N ASN A 19 3.80 -1.41 -1.30
CA ASN A 19 3.99 -0.03 -1.68
C ASN A 19 2.85 0.82 -1.14
N LEU A 20 3.02 2.13 -1.12
CA LEU A 20 1.96 3.08 -0.83
C LEU A 20 1.62 3.91 -2.05
N GLU A 21 0.36 4.30 -2.14
CA GLU A 21 -0.10 5.34 -3.04
C GLU A 21 -0.87 6.39 -2.24
N PHE A 22 -0.58 7.64 -2.48
CA PHE A 22 -1.32 8.77 -1.91
C PHE A 22 -2.26 9.32 -2.97
N ARG A 23 -3.55 9.32 -2.67
CA ARG A 23 -4.59 9.79 -3.57
C ARG A 23 -5.59 10.68 -2.84
N MET A 24 -6.07 11.71 -3.50
CA MET A 24 -7.12 12.55 -2.93
C MET A 24 -8.47 11.82 -2.93
N GLU A 25 -9.29 12.00 -1.89
CA GLU A 25 -10.66 11.51 -1.91
C GLU A 25 -11.46 12.18 -3.02
N ALA A 26 -12.22 11.39 -3.76
CA ALA A 26 -13.11 11.89 -4.79
C ALA A 26 -14.28 12.66 -4.15
N ASN A 27 -14.68 13.75 -4.76
CA ASN A 27 -15.83 14.55 -4.34
C ASN A 27 -16.95 14.48 -5.38
N ALA A 28 -18.05 15.18 -5.10
CA ALA A 28 -19.22 15.19 -5.99
C ALA A 28 -18.95 15.74 -7.40
N ARG A 29 -17.87 16.52 -7.56
CA ARG A 29 -17.44 17.07 -8.85
C ARG A 29 -16.49 16.17 -9.62
N THR A 30 -15.98 15.10 -8.97
CA THR A 30 -15.07 14.16 -9.61
C THR A 30 -15.86 13.26 -10.57
N SER A 31 -15.48 13.29 -11.85
CA SER A 31 -16.11 12.45 -12.87
C SER A 31 -16.00 10.95 -12.50
N PRO A 32 -17.02 10.14 -12.78
CA PRO A 32 -16.98 8.69 -12.54
C PRO A 32 -15.76 8.00 -13.17
N LEU A 33 -15.30 8.50 -14.32
CA LEU A 33 -14.12 7.96 -15.02
C LEU A 33 -12.79 8.27 -14.29
N ARG A 34 -12.79 9.26 -13.39
CA ARG A 34 -11.61 9.72 -12.66
C ARG A 34 -11.54 9.25 -11.22
N LYS A 35 -12.49 8.45 -10.77
CA LYS A 35 -12.53 7.89 -9.42
C LYS A 35 -12.60 6.38 -9.44
N GLU A 36 -12.17 5.78 -8.36
CA GLU A 36 -12.16 4.34 -8.15
C GLU A 36 -12.50 4.04 -6.68
N GLU A 37 -13.28 3.00 -6.46
CA GLU A 37 -13.70 2.57 -5.14
C GLU A 37 -12.68 1.60 -4.53
N PHE A 38 -12.36 1.79 -3.26
CA PHE A 38 -11.46 0.93 -2.52
C PHE A 38 -12.05 0.55 -1.17
N ASN A 39 -11.80 -0.67 -0.73
CA ASN A 39 -12.13 -1.13 0.61
C ASN A 39 -11.08 -0.62 1.61
N PHE A 40 -11.50 -0.49 2.87
CA PHE A 40 -10.56 -0.29 3.97
C PHE A 40 -9.92 -1.61 4.37
N LYS A 41 -8.62 -1.58 4.70
CA LYS A 41 -7.88 -2.78 5.07
C LYS A 41 -8.41 -3.43 6.36
N GLU A 42 -8.86 -2.63 7.30
CA GLU A 42 -9.40 -3.09 8.58
C GLU A 42 -10.88 -3.52 8.50
N ASN A 43 -11.59 -3.12 7.45
CA ASN A 43 -13.02 -3.37 7.32
C ASN A 43 -13.42 -3.47 5.84
N ASP A 44 -13.54 -4.69 5.35
CA ASP A 44 -13.91 -4.97 3.95
C ASP A 44 -15.32 -4.47 3.56
N PHE A 45 -16.16 -4.16 4.55
CA PHE A 45 -17.50 -3.62 4.29
C PHE A 45 -17.53 -2.10 4.18
N GLN A 46 -16.44 -1.44 4.51
CA GLN A 46 -16.31 0.01 4.40
C GLN A 46 -15.51 0.35 3.15
N THR A 47 -16.08 1.21 2.32
CA THR A 47 -15.44 1.67 1.08
C THR A 47 -15.37 3.18 1.01
N ALA A 48 -14.47 3.69 0.19
CA ALA A 48 -14.42 5.09 -0.19
C ALA A 48 -13.91 5.24 -1.63
N TYR A 49 -14.34 6.31 -2.29
CA TYR A 49 -13.89 6.65 -3.63
C TYR A 49 -12.68 7.58 -3.56
N LEU A 50 -11.59 7.18 -4.18
CA LEU A 50 -10.41 8.02 -4.35
C LEU A 50 -10.26 8.42 -5.84
N GLU A 51 -9.58 9.52 -6.07
CA GLU A 51 -9.20 9.91 -7.42
C GLU A 51 -8.20 8.90 -7.99
N LYS A 52 -8.28 8.57 -9.27
CA LYS A 52 -7.34 7.66 -9.94
C LYS A 52 -5.93 8.23 -10.01
N ALA A 53 -5.82 9.56 -10.01
CA ALA A 53 -4.54 10.24 -10.03
C ALA A 53 -3.76 9.98 -8.74
N VAL A 54 -2.59 9.39 -8.87
CA VAL A 54 -1.67 9.16 -7.76
C VAL A 54 -0.85 10.45 -7.56
N ILE A 55 -0.93 11.01 -6.35
CA ILE A 55 -0.16 12.20 -5.99
C ILE A 55 1.32 11.82 -5.83
N VAL A 56 1.57 10.81 -5.01
CA VAL A 56 2.89 10.26 -4.72
C VAL A 56 2.75 8.75 -4.55
N SER A 57 3.69 8.01 -5.08
CA SER A 57 3.84 6.57 -4.86
C SER A 57 5.01 6.27 -3.92
N GLY A 58 5.03 5.08 -3.35
CA GLY A 58 5.98 4.70 -2.31
C GLY A 58 7.44 4.62 -2.75
N ASP A 59 7.72 4.59 -4.05
CA ASP A 59 9.08 4.70 -4.61
C ASP A 59 9.74 6.07 -4.33
N ARG A 60 8.94 7.07 -3.94
CA ARG A 60 9.42 8.39 -3.49
C ARG A 60 9.70 8.47 -2.00
N VAL A 61 9.41 7.41 -1.25
CA VAL A 61 9.71 7.34 0.19
C VAL A 61 11.20 7.08 0.38
N THR A 62 11.88 7.95 1.09
CA THR A 62 13.31 7.80 1.40
C THR A 62 13.51 7.22 2.80
N ASN A 63 12.57 7.43 3.71
CA ASN A 63 12.59 6.87 5.06
C ASN A 63 11.17 6.71 5.60
N ALA A 64 11.00 5.72 6.46
CA ALA A 64 9.79 5.51 7.24
C ALA A 64 10.17 4.98 8.64
N SER A 65 9.54 5.52 9.66
CA SER A 65 9.75 5.10 11.04
C SER A 65 8.44 5.13 11.82
N THR A 66 8.36 4.28 12.83
CA THR A 66 7.21 4.28 13.73
C THR A 66 7.34 5.33 14.82
N GLY A 67 6.20 5.78 15.32
CA GLY A 67 6.10 6.66 16.46
C GLY A 67 4.73 6.53 17.09
N PHE A 68 4.46 7.40 18.04
CA PHE A 68 3.17 7.52 18.70
C PHE A 68 2.71 8.98 18.62
N ASP A 69 1.42 9.16 18.45
CA ASP A 69 0.82 10.48 18.53
C ASP A 69 0.65 10.92 20.01
N GLU A 70 0.14 12.12 20.21
CA GLU A 70 -0.07 12.69 21.55
C GLU A 70 -1.08 11.89 22.39
N SER A 71 -1.93 11.10 21.73
CA SER A 71 -2.91 10.22 22.37
C SER A 71 -2.40 8.79 22.59
N GLY A 72 -1.17 8.49 22.19
CA GLY A 72 -0.53 7.19 22.34
C GLY A 72 -0.90 6.19 21.23
N PHE A 73 -1.56 6.61 20.16
CA PHE A 73 -1.82 5.75 19.01
C PHE A 73 -0.61 5.66 18.10
N ALA A 74 -0.43 4.47 17.52
CA ALA A 74 0.66 4.23 16.59
C ALA A 74 0.53 5.09 15.33
N GLN A 75 1.66 5.63 14.89
CA GLN A 75 1.78 6.38 13.65
C GLN A 75 3.01 5.95 12.88
N VAL A 76 3.02 6.24 11.59
CA VAL A 76 4.21 6.09 10.73
C VAL A 76 4.65 7.46 10.25
N ASN A 77 5.88 7.81 10.54
CA ASN A 77 6.53 9.02 10.04
C ASN A 77 7.17 8.71 8.69
N ILE A 78 6.84 9.49 7.69
CA ILE A 78 7.29 9.29 6.31
C ILE A 78 8.12 10.48 5.86
N THR A 79 9.23 10.18 5.22
CA THR A 79 10.04 11.16 4.52
C THR A 79 10.08 10.81 3.04
N LEU A 80 9.76 11.78 2.20
CA LEU A 80 9.79 11.67 0.74
C LEU A 80 11.08 12.29 0.19
N ASP A 81 11.42 11.93 -1.03
CA ASP A 81 12.42 12.67 -1.80
C ASP A 81 11.88 14.06 -2.19
N MET A 82 12.74 14.87 -2.77
CA MET A 82 12.41 16.25 -3.15
C MET A 82 11.25 16.31 -4.17
N GLN A 83 11.21 15.39 -5.11
CA GLN A 83 10.15 15.31 -6.12
C GLN A 83 8.81 14.93 -5.48
N GLY A 84 8.81 13.92 -4.62
CA GLY A 84 7.63 13.51 -3.87
C GLY A 84 7.11 14.61 -2.95
N GLY A 85 8.01 15.30 -2.26
CA GLY A 85 7.67 16.43 -1.42
C GLY A 85 7.01 17.59 -2.17
N ARG A 86 7.51 17.92 -3.35
CA ARG A 86 6.92 18.96 -4.23
C ARG A 86 5.54 18.54 -4.75
N ALA A 87 5.37 17.28 -5.14
CA ALA A 87 4.07 16.76 -5.58
C ALA A 87 3.05 16.80 -4.45
N MET A 88 3.44 16.39 -3.25
CA MET A 88 2.59 16.44 -2.06
C MET A 88 2.22 17.88 -1.70
N GLN A 89 3.18 18.78 -1.70
CA GLN A 89 2.95 20.20 -1.44
C GLN A 89 1.96 20.82 -2.44
N LYS A 90 2.14 20.56 -3.72
CA LYS A 90 1.25 21.04 -4.77
C LYS A 90 -0.17 20.51 -4.61
N ALA A 91 -0.31 19.22 -4.33
CA ALA A 91 -1.61 18.58 -4.17
C ALA A 91 -2.35 19.09 -2.93
N THR A 92 -1.65 19.27 -1.82
CA THR A 92 -2.28 19.68 -0.56
C THR A 92 -2.52 21.16 -0.44
N SER A 93 -1.72 22.01 -1.08
CA SER A 93 -1.90 23.48 -1.04
C SER A 93 -3.24 23.94 -1.61
N GLY A 94 -3.78 23.24 -2.60
CA GLY A 94 -5.09 23.56 -3.19
C GLY A 94 -6.25 22.75 -2.61
N ASN A 95 -6.00 21.91 -1.62
CA ASN A 95 -6.97 20.90 -1.15
C ASN A 95 -7.05 20.79 0.37
N ILE A 96 -6.74 21.86 1.10
CA ILE A 96 -6.94 21.93 2.54
C ILE A 96 -8.43 21.74 2.85
N GLY A 97 -8.76 20.88 3.80
CA GLY A 97 -10.11 20.50 4.15
C GLY A 97 -10.64 19.26 3.39
N ARG A 98 -9.98 18.85 2.31
CA ARG A 98 -10.27 17.56 1.64
C ARG A 98 -9.58 16.41 2.36
N ARG A 99 -10.04 15.19 2.12
CA ARG A 99 -9.40 14.01 2.69
C ARG A 99 -8.37 13.41 1.74
N LEU A 100 -7.22 13.07 2.31
CA LEU A 100 -6.14 12.36 1.63
C LEU A 100 -6.21 10.89 2.01
N GLY A 101 -6.29 10.03 1.01
CA GLY A 101 -6.29 8.58 1.16
C GLY A 101 -4.88 8.02 0.99
N VAL A 102 -4.55 7.07 1.84
CA VAL A 102 -3.34 6.28 1.74
C VAL A 102 -3.75 4.85 1.41
N LEU A 103 -3.35 4.39 0.23
CA LEU A 103 -3.56 3.02 -0.24
C LEU A 103 -2.34 2.17 0.06
N PHE A 104 -2.57 1.04 0.68
CA PHE A 104 -1.59 -0.03 0.81
C PHE A 104 -1.72 -0.95 -0.39
N VAL A 105 -0.64 -1.07 -1.14
CA VAL A 105 -0.57 -1.84 -2.38
C VAL A 105 0.23 -3.10 -2.12
N GLU A 106 -0.40 -4.26 -2.23
CA GLU A 106 0.21 -5.56 -1.99
C GLU A 106 0.15 -6.41 -3.25
N GLN A 107 1.22 -7.15 -3.49
CA GLN A 107 1.22 -8.24 -4.45
C GLN A 107 0.85 -9.52 -3.73
N LYS A 108 -0.22 -10.18 -4.17
CA LYS A 108 -0.71 -11.45 -3.62
C LYS A 108 -0.70 -12.55 -4.66
N THR A 109 -0.57 -13.78 -4.20
CA THR A 109 -0.63 -14.98 -5.06
C THR A 109 -1.80 -15.85 -4.63
N LYS A 110 -2.65 -16.21 -5.58
CA LYS A 110 -3.75 -17.16 -5.42
C LYS A 110 -3.39 -18.45 -6.12
N SER A 111 -3.60 -19.57 -5.43
CA SER A 111 -3.40 -20.90 -5.99
C SER A 111 -4.74 -21.59 -6.14
N GLU A 112 -5.06 -22.05 -7.33
CA GLU A 112 -6.27 -22.78 -7.64
C GLU A 112 -5.95 -24.10 -8.32
N LEU A 113 -6.72 -25.13 -7.99
CA LEU A 113 -6.66 -26.41 -8.67
C LEU A 113 -7.52 -26.33 -9.94
N VAL A 114 -6.90 -26.45 -11.08
CA VAL A 114 -7.56 -26.42 -12.39
C VAL A 114 -7.30 -27.69 -13.16
N THR A 115 -8.20 -28.05 -14.07
CA THR A 115 -8.03 -29.19 -14.97
C THR A 115 -7.48 -28.68 -16.31
N ASN A 116 -6.33 -29.20 -16.72
CA ASN A 116 -5.74 -28.85 -18.00
C ASN A 116 -6.48 -29.52 -19.19
N SER A 117 -6.06 -29.21 -20.39
CA SER A 117 -6.63 -29.79 -21.63
C SER A 117 -6.45 -31.31 -21.77
N LEU A 118 -5.57 -31.90 -20.98
CA LEU A 118 -5.33 -33.36 -20.93
C LEU A 118 -6.14 -34.06 -19.84
N GLY A 119 -6.97 -33.31 -19.08
CA GLY A 119 -7.78 -33.85 -17.98
C GLY A 119 -7.00 -34.04 -16.68
N GLU A 120 -5.78 -33.54 -16.58
CA GLU A 120 -4.97 -33.63 -15.37
C GLU A 120 -5.23 -32.45 -14.44
N SER A 121 -5.24 -32.70 -13.14
CA SER A 121 -5.33 -31.66 -12.12
C SER A 121 -3.98 -31.00 -11.93
N VAL A 122 -3.92 -29.70 -12.14
CA VAL A 122 -2.72 -28.89 -11.96
C VAL A 122 -3.01 -27.70 -11.05
N ILE A 123 -2.00 -27.22 -10.34
CA ILE A 123 -2.10 -26.02 -9.52
C ILE A 123 -1.73 -24.80 -10.38
N GLU A 124 -2.70 -23.92 -10.59
CA GLU A 124 -2.49 -22.64 -11.26
C GLU A 124 -2.25 -21.57 -10.19
N GLN A 125 -1.12 -20.86 -10.31
CA GLN A 125 -0.81 -19.72 -9.46
C GLN A 125 -0.99 -18.43 -10.24
N THR A 126 -1.83 -17.55 -9.71
CA THR A 126 -2.08 -16.23 -10.28
C THR A 126 -1.62 -15.16 -9.30
N THR A 127 -0.76 -14.27 -9.76
CA THR A 127 -0.32 -13.12 -8.98
C THR A 127 -1.17 -11.91 -9.35
N TYR A 128 -1.68 -11.21 -8.35
CA TYR A 128 -2.53 -10.02 -8.53
C TYR A 128 -2.15 -8.92 -7.53
N ILE A 129 -2.52 -7.70 -7.85
CA ILE A 129 -2.33 -6.54 -6.99
C ILE A 129 -3.63 -6.26 -6.23
N GLU A 130 -3.54 -6.14 -4.92
CA GLU A 130 -4.63 -5.71 -4.05
C GLU A 130 -4.30 -4.35 -3.45
N LYS A 131 -5.27 -3.45 -3.48
CA LYS A 131 -5.14 -2.09 -2.94
C LYS A 131 -6.24 -1.85 -1.92
N ASN A 132 -5.85 -1.50 -0.70
CA ASN A 132 -6.79 -1.21 0.38
C ASN A 132 -6.42 0.12 1.06
N ILE A 133 -7.41 0.86 1.49
CA ILE A 133 -7.22 2.10 2.24
C ILE A 133 -6.76 1.76 3.65
N ILE A 134 -5.61 2.29 4.06
CA ILE A 134 -5.13 2.18 5.45
C ILE A 134 -5.36 3.46 6.24
N SER A 135 -5.50 4.60 5.56
CA SER A 135 -5.78 5.88 6.21
C SER A 135 -6.56 6.79 5.26
N LEU A 136 -7.52 7.49 5.79
CA LEU A 136 -8.26 8.53 5.08
C LEU A 136 -8.44 9.71 6.05
N ALA A 137 -7.59 10.71 5.92
CA ALA A 137 -7.48 11.80 6.88
C ALA A 137 -7.61 13.17 6.20
N THR A 138 -8.23 14.11 6.90
CA THR A 138 -8.37 15.48 6.40
C THR A 138 -7.03 16.20 6.34
N VAL A 139 -6.76 16.83 5.21
CA VAL A 139 -5.60 17.69 5.00
C VAL A 139 -5.82 18.98 5.81
N GLN A 140 -5.09 19.13 6.90
CA GLN A 140 -5.21 20.29 7.79
C GLN A 140 -4.23 21.41 7.45
N ALA A 141 -3.12 21.06 6.82
CA ALA A 141 -2.08 21.99 6.41
C ALA A 141 -1.39 21.47 5.14
N VAL A 142 -0.63 22.33 4.49
CA VAL A 142 0.18 21.95 3.35
C VAL A 142 1.27 20.96 3.81
N LEU A 143 1.33 19.80 3.16
CA LEU A 143 2.31 18.76 3.44
C LEU A 143 3.52 18.92 2.51
N GLY A 144 4.68 18.58 3.01
CA GLY A 144 5.94 18.62 2.27
C GLY A 144 6.64 17.27 2.20
N THR A 145 7.96 17.29 2.38
CA THR A 145 8.80 16.09 2.33
C THR A 145 8.62 15.19 3.55
N SER A 146 8.19 15.72 4.68
CA SER A 146 8.02 14.95 5.92
C SER A 146 6.62 15.13 6.46
N PHE A 147 5.95 14.01 6.73
CA PHE A 147 4.61 13.99 7.32
C PHE A 147 4.39 12.66 8.04
N ARG A 148 3.27 12.53 8.73
CA ARG A 148 2.90 11.33 9.46
C ARG A 148 1.55 10.80 9.00
N ILE A 149 1.42 9.48 9.05
CA ILE A 149 0.16 8.77 8.82
C ILE A 149 -0.31 8.23 10.16
N THR A 150 -1.54 8.51 10.50
CA THR A 150 -2.25 7.97 11.66
C THR A 150 -3.29 6.94 11.21
N GLY A 151 -3.84 6.17 12.13
CA GLY A 151 -4.83 5.15 11.81
C GLY A 151 -4.24 3.92 11.12
N VAL A 152 -2.99 3.60 11.43
CA VAL A 152 -2.25 2.46 10.85
C VAL A 152 -2.39 1.17 11.65
N GLY A 153 -3.35 1.11 12.56
CA GLY A 153 -3.61 -0.05 13.39
C GLY A 153 -2.75 -0.13 14.64
N THR A 154 -2.32 -1.33 14.99
CA THR A 154 -1.49 -1.59 16.17
C THR A 154 -0.04 -1.14 15.98
N PRO A 155 0.75 -0.98 17.07
CA PRO A 155 2.18 -0.69 16.96
C PRO A 155 2.96 -1.73 16.14
N ALA A 156 2.55 -3.00 16.19
CA ALA A 156 3.17 -4.06 15.38
C ALA A 156 2.89 -3.88 13.88
N GLU A 157 1.67 -3.53 13.51
CA GLU A 157 1.28 -3.23 12.13
C GLU A 157 1.96 -1.98 11.60
N ALA A 158 2.08 -0.94 12.43
CA ALA A 158 2.82 0.26 12.09
C ALA A 158 4.31 -0.04 11.85
N SER A 159 4.92 -0.90 12.68
CA SER A 159 6.31 -1.33 12.52
C SER A 159 6.52 -2.15 11.24
N GLU A 160 5.62 -3.05 10.94
CA GLU A 160 5.65 -3.84 9.69
C GLU A 160 5.52 -2.91 8.48
N LEU A 161 4.58 -1.97 8.51
CA LEU A 161 4.40 -1.00 7.44
C LEU A 161 5.66 -0.15 7.23
N ALA A 162 6.24 0.39 8.28
CA ALA A 162 7.47 1.18 8.18
C ALA A 162 8.63 0.36 7.60
N LEU A 163 8.76 -0.90 7.99
CA LEU A 163 9.77 -1.82 7.46
C LEU A 163 9.57 -2.09 5.96
N LEU A 164 8.34 -2.37 5.55
CA LEU A 164 7.99 -2.61 4.16
C LEU A 164 8.21 -1.37 3.28
N LEU A 165 7.90 -0.18 3.79
CA LEU A 165 8.14 1.06 3.09
C LEU A 165 9.63 1.35 2.89
N ARG A 166 10.44 1.10 3.90
CA ARG A 166 11.91 1.23 3.77
C ARG A 166 12.49 0.23 2.77
N ALA A 167 12.00 -1.00 2.77
CA ALA A 167 12.39 -2.01 1.80
C ALA A 167 11.93 -1.66 0.39
N GLY A 168 10.71 -1.14 0.24
CA GLY A 168 10.14 -0.71 -1.03
C GLY A 168 10.83 0.50 -1.64
N ALA A 169 11.38 1.40 -0.82
CA ALA A 169 12.16 2.54 -1.28
C ALA A 169 13.43 2.15 -2.05
N LEU A 170 13.95 0.96 -1.79
CA LEU A 170 15.14 0.40 -2.45
C LEU A 170 14.81 -0.50 -3.63
N ALA A 171 13.54 -0.85 -3.80
CA ALA A 171 13.08 -1.72 -4.87
C ALA A 171 12.71 -0.92 -6.13
N ALA A 172 12.79 -1.58 -7.29
CA ALA A 172 12.27 -1.00 -8.53
C ALA A 172 10.75 -0.73 -8.42
N PRO A 173 10.21 0.27 -9.14
CA PRO A 173 8.77 0.53 -9.14
C PRO A 173 7.98 -0.73 -9.43
N MET A 174 6.95 -1.00 -8.62
CA MET A 174 6.09 -2.15 -8.81
C MET A 174 5.27 -1.97 -10.08
N LYS A 175 5.58 -2.77 -11.10
CA LYS A 175 4.77 -2.85 -12.32
C LYS A 175 3.81 -4.00 -12.18
N PHE A 176 2.55 -3.75 -12.52
CA PHE A 176 1.57 -4.81 -12.63
C PHE A 176 1.93 -5.71 -13.81
N VAL A 177 2.33 -6.94 -13.50
CA VAL A 177 2.47 -8.01 -14.47
C VAL A 177 1.60 -9.16 -13.96
N GLU A 178 0.55 -9.49 -14.69
CA GLU A 178 -0.24 -10.68 -14.41
C GLU A 178 0.58 -11.91 -14.84
N GLU A 179 1.13 -12.62 -13.86
CA GLU A 179 1.85 -13.86 -14.10
C GLU A 179 0.97 -15.05 -13.72
N ARG A 180 0.82 -15.99 -14.68
CA ARG A 180 0.21 -17.29 -14.44
C ARG A 180 1.26 -18.37 -14.55
N THR A 181 1.44 -19.11 -13.48
CA THR A 181 2.35 -20.26 -13.44
C THR A 181 1.52 -21.51 -13.17
N VAL A 182 1.68 -22.53 -13.99
CA VAL A 182 1.00 -23.81 -13.83
C VAL A 182 2.01 -24.85 -13.40
N GLY A 183 1.75 -25.51 -12.26
CA GLY A 183 2.58 -26.57 -11.71
C GLY A 183 1.80 -27.87 -11.51
N PRO A 184 2.49 -29.04 -11.38
CA PRO A 184 1.83 -30.30 -11.12
C PRO A 184 1.10 -30.28 -9.78
N SER A 185 -0.08 -30.90 -9.77
CA SER A 185 -0.83 -31.18 -8.55
C SER A 185 -0.20 -32.37 -7.84
N LEU A 186 0.14 -32.20 -6.59
CA LEU A 186 0.60 -33.29 -5.73
C LEU A 186 -0.58 -33.98 -5.05
#